data_dbb39a17ebdec198db7fa81d9c246b97
#
_entry.id   dbb39a17ebdec198db7fa81d9c246b97
#
_cell.length_a   1.000
_cell.length_b   1.000
_cell.length_c   1.000
_cell.angle_alpha   90.00
_cell.angle_beta   90.00
_cell.angle_gamma   90.00
#
_symmetry.space_group_name_H-M   'P 1'
#
loop_
_entity.id
_entity.type
_entity.pdbx_description
1 polymer ?
#
loop_
_entity_poly.entity_id
_entity_poly.type
_entity_poly.pdbx_seq_one_letter_code
_entity_poly.pdbx_strand_id
1 'polypeptide(L)'
;LFAFGFIDYSIIIMHVSRTYTQLAAGLAETTSLVSSGSLPLLYAGAMLVDAVAALVFGMMYDKKGVRALTWSTLLSAPFAIFVFRADSVPMLLLGIALWGVGMGAQESILKAAVTSMVPKASRATGYGIFECSFGIFWFLGSWLLGVLYDVSVPAMVAVSVVSQLAAIPLYIASQKLHE
;
A
#
# COMPACT_ATOMS: atom_id res chain seq x y z
N LEU A 1 9.18 6.72 -5.12
CA LEU A 1 9.70 5.71 -4.19
C LEU A 1 8.58 4.95 -3.49
N PHE A 2 7.59 5.65 -2.92
CA PHE A 2 6.46 4.97 -2.29
C PHE A 2 5.73 4.05 -3.29
N ALA A 3 5.29 4.57 -4.43
CA ALA A 3 4.62 3.81 -5.47
C ALA A 3 5.45 2.59 -5.95
N PHE A 4 6.76 2.76 -6.04
CA PHE A 4 7.68 1.69 -6.43
C PHE A 4 7.78 0.57 -5.37
N GLY A 5 7.75 0.90 -4.08
CA GLY A 5 7.84 -0.09 -3.00
C GLY A 5 6.50 -0.68 -2.56
N PHE A 6 5.38 -0.13 -3.03
CA PHE A 6 4.05 -0.56 -2.58
C PHE A 6 3.61 -1.81 -3.34
N ILE A 7 3.46 -2.93 -2.62
CA ILE A 7 3.11 -4.22 -3.22
C ILE A 7 1.68 -4.18 -3.73
N ASP A 8 1.50 -4.58 -5.00
CA ASP A 8 0.18 -4.71 -5.60
C ASP A 8 -0.64 -5.80 -4.91
N TYR A 9 -1.96 -5.57 -4.78
CA TYR A 9 -2.87 -6.52 -4.14
C TYR A 9 -2.87 -7.89 -4.85
N SER A 10 -2.58 -7.92 -6.15
CA SER A 10 -2.47 -9.16 -6.92
C SER A 10 -1.40 -10.10 -6.37
N ILE A 11 -0.27 -9.58 -5.92
CA ILE A 11 0.81 -10.37 -5.30
C ILE A 11 0.37 -10.86 -3.91
N ILE A 12 -0.35 -10.01 -3.15
CA ILE A 12 -0.89 -10.39 -1.84
C ILE A 12 -1.88 -11.55 -2.00
N ILE A 13 -2.85 -11.43 -2.91
CA ILE A 13 -3.86 -12.48 -3.11
C ILE A 13 -3.26 -13.77 -3.65
N MET A 14 -2.26 -13.67 -4.52
CA MET A 14 -1.52 -14.84 -5.01
C MET A 14 -0.79 -15.55 -3.87
N HIS A 15 -0.12 -14.82 -2.99
CA HIS A 15 0.56 -15.37 -1.82
C HIS A 15 -0.43 -16.05 -0.87
N VAL A 16 -1.51 -15.35 -0.53
CA VAL A 16 -2.58 -15.88 0.32
C VAL A 16 -3.15 -17.17 -0.30
N SER A 17 -3.49 -17.15 -1.58
CA SER A 17 -4.03 -18.33 -2.27
C SER A 17 -3.05 -19.51 -2.24
N ARG A 18 -1.76 -19.28 -2.51
CA ARG A 18 -0.74 -20.34 -2.50
C ARG A 18 -0.51 -20.90 -1.08
N THR A 19 -0.33 -20.03 -0.10
CA THR A 19 0.02 -20.41 1.26
C THR A 19 -1.13 -21.12 1.97
N TYR A 20 -2.35 -20.61 1.85
CA TYR A 20 -3.50 -21.18 2.54
C TYR A 20 -4.09 -22.40 1.82
N THR A 21 -3.90 -22.54 0.51
CA THR A 21 -4.24 -23.79 -0.20
C THR A 21 -3.32 -24.94 0.24
N GLN A 22 -2.04 -24.65 0.48
CA GLN A 22 -1.09 -25.65 1.00
C GLN A 22 -1.36 -26.00 2.47
N LEU A 23 -1.71 -25.02 3.29
CA LEU A 23 -2.09 -25.23 4.69
C LEU A 23 -3.39 -26.04 4.82
N ALA A 24 -4.36 -25.77 3.95
CA ALA A 24 -5.64 -26.49 3.91
C ALA A 24 -5.49 -27.96 3.49
N ALA A 25 -4.50 -28.27 2.68
CA ALA A 25 -4.19 -29.67 2.32
C ALA A 25 -3.61 -30.48 3.50
N GLY A 26 -3.10 -29.77 4.55
CA GLY A 26 -2.53 -30.40 5.75
C GLY A 26 -3.41 -30.37 7.00
N LEU A 27 -4.45 -29.51 7.07
CA LEU A 27 -5.25 -29.28 8.26
C LEU A 27 -6.75 -29.12 7.89
N ALA A 28 -7.54 -30.16 8.10
CA ALA A 28 -8.93 -30.24 7.66
C ALA A 28 -9.92 -29.24 8.31
N GLU A 29 -9.54 -28.47 9.33
CA GLU A 29 -10.47 -27.63 10.12
C GLU A 29 -10.33 -26.12 9.99
N THR A 30 -9.22 -25.57 9.49
CA THR A 30 -9.00 -24.11 9.40
C THR A 30 -9.40 -23.53 8.04
N THR A 31 -9.95 -24.33 7.16
CA THR A 31 -10.14 -24.06 5.73
C THR A 31 -11.32 -23.14 5.41
N SER A 32 -12.22 -22.86 6.35
CA SER A 32 -13.47 -22.12 6.05
C SER A 32 -13.29 -20.62 5.86
N LEU A 33 -12.25 -20.01 6.43
CA LEU A 33 -12.05 -18.56 6.39
C LEU A 33 -11.25 -18.07 5.18
N VAL A 34 -10.49 -18.94 4.51
CA VAL A 34 -9.71 -18.60 3.32
C VAL A 34 -9.99 -19.62 2.20
N SER A 35 -11.25 -19.83 1.89
CA SER A 35 -11.67 -20.53 0.67
C SER A 35 -11.51 -19.60 -0.53
N SER A 36 -11.42 -20.17 -1.74
CA SER A 36 -11.42 -19.37 -2.98
C SER A 36 -12.59 -18.39 -3.08
N GLY A 37 -13.72 -18.67 -2.41
CA GLY A 37 -14.88 -17.78 -2.30
C GLY A 37 -14.71 -16.61 -1.32
N SER A 38 -13.78 -16.69 -0.35
CA SER A 38 -13.53 -15.61 0.62
C SER A 38 -12.46 -14.60 0.19
N LEU A 39 -11.65 -14.91 -0.83
CA LEU A 39 -10.62 -13.99 -1.34
C LEU A 39 -11.19 -12.64 -1.79
N PRO A 40 -12.33 -12.56 -2.51
CA PRO A 40 -12.96 -11.28 -2.83
C PRO A 40 -13.42 -10.50 -1.59
N LEU A 41 -13.81 -11.18 -0.51
CA LEU A 41 -14.20 -10.54 0.74
C LEU A 41 -13.02 -9.91 1.47
N LEU A 42 -11.82 -10.50 1.38
CA LEU A 42 -10.59 -9.88 1.88
C LEU A 42 -10.29 -8.56 1.15
N TYR A 43 -10.47 -8.54 -0.16
CA TYR A 43 -10.34 -7.32 -0.95
C TYR A 43 -11.38 -6.27 -0.57
N ALA A 44 -12.64 -6.67 -0.47
CA ALA A 44 -13.73 -5.77 -0.04
C ALA A 44 -13.45 -5.17 1.35
N GLY A 45 -12.93 -5.98 2.27
CA GLY A 45 -12.50 -5.52 3.59
C GLY A 45 -11.34 -4.52 3.52
N ALA A 46 -10.35 -4.79 2.68
CA ALA A 46 -9.23 -3.87 2.43
C ALA A 46 -9.73 -2.53 1.87
N MET A 47 -10.65 -2.55 0.91
CA MET A 47 -11.24 -1.34 0.33
C MET A 47 -12.10 -0.55 1.33
N LEU A 48 -12.76 -1.22 2.26
CA LEU A 48 -13.47 -0.54 3.35
C LEU A 48 -12.50 0.20 4.28
N VAL A 49 -11.39 -0.43 4.65
CA VAL A 49 -10.32 0.22 5.44
C VAL A 49 -9.70 1.37 4.66
N ASP A 50 -9.44 1.19 3.36
CA ASP A 50 -8.96 2.21 2.43
C ASP A 50 -9.87 3.45 2.45
N ALA A 51 -11.17 3.28 2.27
CA ALA A 51 -12.13 4.39 2.28
C ALA A 51 -12.12 5.16 3.60
N VAL A 52 -12.07 4.47 4.75
CA VAL A 52 -11.97 5.11 6.06
C VAL A 52 -10.63 5.83 6.22
N ALA A 53 -9.54 5.21 5.81
CA ALA A 53 -8.21 5.80 5.85
C ALA A 53 -8.12 7.05 4.96
N ALA A 54 -8.68 7.02 3.75
CA ALA A 54 -8.73 8.17 2.85
C ALA A 54 -9.40 9.38 3.51
N LEU A 55 -10.52 9.18 4.22
CA LEU A 55 -11.21 10.25 4.96
C LEU A 55 -10.35 10.77 6.13
N VAL A 56 -9.82 9.87 6.96
CA VAL A 56 -9.03 10.26 8.15
C VAL A 56 -7.76 10.99 7.75
N PHE A 57 -7.00 10.45 6.79
CA PHE A 57 -5.75 11.06 6.34
C PHE A 57 -5.97 12.28 5.45
N GLY A 58 -7.08 12.35 4.71
CA GLY A 58 -7.51 13.58 4.02
C GLY A 58 -7.73 14.73 5.00
N MET A 59 -8.52 14.51 6.06
CA MET A 59 -8.73 15.50 7.13
C MET A 59 -7.42 15.84 7.88
N MET A 60 -6.52 14.87 8.02
CA MET A 60 -5.22 15.12 8.63
C MET A 60 -4.32 15.94 7.72
N TYR A 61 -4.39 15.74 6.40
CA TYR A 61 -3.66 16.55 5.43
C TYR A 61 -4.11 18.02 5.47
N ASP A 62 -5.41 18.28 5.56
CA ASP A 62 -5.95 19.65 5.68
C ASP A 62 -5.40 20.40 6.90
N LYS A 63 -5.07 19.68 7.99
CA LYS A 63 -4.56 20.27 9.24
C LYS A 63 -3.03 20.26 9.34
N LYS A 64 -2.37 19.25 8.80
CA LYS A 64 -0.93 18.99 9.02
C LYS A 64 -0.11 18.95 7.73
N GLY A 65 -0.76 19.15 6.58
CA GLY A 65 -0.10 19.12 5.28
C GLY A 65 0.62 17.79 5.01
N VAL A 66 1.77 17.88 4.38
CA VAL A 66 2.58 16.70 3.94
C VAL A 66 3.02 15.79 5.10
N ARG A 67 2.98 16.27 6.36
CA ARG A 67 3.24 15.41 7.54
C ARG A 67 2.28 14.21 7.63
N ALA A 68 1.09 14.35 7.07
CA ALA A 68 0.14 13.24 6.97
C ALA A 68 0.70 12.06 6.17
N LEU A 69 1.47 12.31 5.09
CA LEU A 69 2.15 11.26 4.31
C LEU A 69 3.19 10.49 5.14
N THR A 70 3.94 11.19 5.98
CA THR A 70 4.92 10.54 6.85
C THR A 70 4.25 9.56 7.81
N TRP A 71 3.15 9.98 8.45
CA TRP A 71 2.42 9.14 9.39
C TRP A 71 1.74 7.96 8.70
N SER A 72 1.11 8.19 7.54
CA SER A 72 0.48 7.10 6.79
C SER A 72 1.50 6.05 6.33
N THR A 73 2.65 6.51 5.83
CA THR A 73 3.73 5.62 5.38
C THR A 73 4.32 4.82 6.54
N LEU A 74 4.57 5.44 7.70
CA LEU A 74 5.05 4.73 8.89
C LEU A 74 4.06 3.67 9.37
N LEU A 75 2.77 3.99 9.31
CA LEU A 75 1.72 3.06 9.74
C LEU A 75 1.55 1.91 8.74
N SER A 76 1.61 2.20 7.44
CA SER A 76 1.38 1.20 6.40
C SER A 76 2.63 0.36 6.08
N ALA A 77 3.84 0.91 6.08
CA ALA A 77 5.06 0.21 5.63
C ALA A 77 5.24 -1.21 6.21
N PRO A 78 4.87 -1.53 7.46
CA PRO A 78 4.99 -2.88 7.99
C PRO A 78 4.03 -3.91 7.37
N PHE A 79 3.04 -3.50 6.56
CA PHE A 79 2.03 -4.41 6.02
C PHE A 79 2.63 -5.64 5.34
N ALA A 80 3.72 -5.44 4.57
CA ALA A 80 4.38 -6.52 3.86
C ALA A 80 4.93 -7.59 4.79
N ILE A 81 5.46 -7.20 5.96
CA ILE A 81 5.93 -8.15 6.96
C ILE A 81 4.76 -8.97 7.49
N PHE A 82 3.65 -8.29 7.86
CA PHE A 82 2.47 -8.95 8.41
C PHE A 82 1.78 -9.87 7.41
N VAL A 83 1.73 -9.52 6.13
CA VAL A 83 1.12 -10.35 5.08
C VAL A 83 1.98 -11.57 4.74
N PHE A 84 3.27 -11.35 4.43
CA PHE A 84 4.14 -12.40 3.87
C PHE A 84 4.83 -13.29 4.92
N ARG A 85 4.69 -12.96 6.20
CA ARG A 85 5.12 -13.79 7.34
C ARG A 85 3.96 -14.17 8.26
N ALA A 86 2.73 -14.09 7.76
CA ALA A 86 1.55 -14.42 8.55
C ALA A 86 1.50 -15.90 8.90
N ASP A 87 1.59 -16.22 10.19
CA ASP A 87 1.41 -17.57 10.74
C ASP A 87 -0.03 -17.79 11.23
N SER A 88 -0.88 -16.75 11.17
CA SER A 88 -2.26 -16.79 11.64
C SER A 88 -3.16 -15.85 10.83
N VAL A 89 -4.45 -16.19 10.76
CA VAL A 89 -5.46 -15.36 10.09
C VAL A 89 -5.54 -13.94 10.65
N PRO A 90 -5.52 -13.70 11.97
CA PRO A 90 -5.53 -12.34 12.50
C PRO A 90 -4.32 -11.51 12.06
N MET A 91 -3.13 -12.10 11.97
CA MET A 91 -1.93 -11.43 11.49
C MET A 91 -2.04 -11.05 10.01
N LEU A 92 -2.59 -11.95 9.19
CA LEU A 92 -2.87 -11.68 7.78
C LEU A 92 -3.88 -10.52 7.63
N LEU A 93 -4.99 -10.57 8.36
CA LEU A 93 -6.02 -9.52 8.31
C LEU A 93 -5.46 -8.16 8.73
N LEU A 94 -4.61 -8.13 9.76
CA LEU A 94 -3.91 -6.91 10.16
C LEU A 94 -3.02 -6.38 9.04
N GLY A 95 -2.25 -7.24 8.39
CA GLY A 95 -1.42 -6.85 7.25
C GLY A 95 -2.24 -6.27 6.08
N ILE A 96 -3.35 -6.91 5.73
CA ILE A 96 -4.27 -6.44 4.69
C ILE A 96 -4.91 -5.10 5.09
N ALA A 97 -5.29 -4.92 6.35
CA ALA A 97 -5.81 -3.66 6.84
C ALA A 97 -4.77 -2.53 6.77
N LEU A 98 -3.52 -2.79 7.15
CA LEU A 98 -2.42 -1.83 7.02
C LEU A 98 -2.13 -1.48 5.55
N TRP A 99 -2.25 -2.44 4.64
CA TRP A 99 -2.18 -2.19 3.20
C TRP A 99 -3.28 -1.23 2.73
N GLY A 100 -4.54 -1.47 3.15
CA GLY A 100 -5.66 -0.58 2.87
C GLY A 100 -5.46 0.83 3.42
N VAL A 101 -4.91 0.96 4.64
CA VAL A 101 -4.53 2.27 5.21
C VAL A 101 -3.53 3.00 4.32
N GLY A 102 -2.51 2.30 3.83
CA GLY A 102 -1.50 2.88 2.93
C GLY A 102 -2.12 3.36 1.62
N MET A 103 -2.99 2.56 1.03
CA MET A 103 -3.66 2.86 -0.24
C MET A 103 -4.54 4.11 -0.11
N GLY A 104 -5.48 4.13 0.85
CA GLY A 104 -6.40 5.25 1.04
C GLY A 104 -5.73 6.56 1.39
N ALA A 105 -4.69 6.50 2.25
CA ALA A 105 -3.92 7.68 2.57
C ALA A 105 -3.19 8.26 1.36
N GLN A 106 -2.58 7.41 0.52
CA GLN A 106 -1.86 7.85 -0.67
C GLN A 106 -2.81 8.46 -1.70
N GLU A 107 -3.91 7.80 -2.02
CA GLU A 107 -4.88 8.29 -2.98
C GLU A 107 -5.46 9.65 -2.58
N SER A 108 -5.78 9.82 -1.30
CA SER A 108 -6.34 11.06 -0.77
C SER A 108 -5.31 12.20 -0.74
N ILE A 109 -4.16 11.97 -0.11
CA ILE A 109 -3.17 13.02 0.17
C ILE A 109 -2.43 13.46 -1.09
N LEU A 110 -2.04 12.52 -1.97
CA LEU A 110 -1.28 12.88 -3.16
C LEU A 110 -2.12 13.72 -4.13
N LYS A 111 -3.40 13.39 -4.29
CA LYS A 111 -4.32 14.20 -5.10
C LYS A 111 -4.53 15.59 -4.49
N ALA A 112 -4.67 15.69 -3.18
CA ALA A 112 -4.76 16.99 -2.49
C ALA A 112 -3.47 17.81 -2.65
N ALA A 113 -2.29 17.18 -2.55
CA ALA A 113 -1.00 17.85 -2.74
C ALA A 113 -0.86 18.41 -4.17
N VAL A 114 -1.19 17.65 -5.21
CA VAL A 114 -1.18 18.16 -6.59
C VAL A 114 -2.11 19.37 -6.74
N THR A 115 -3.31 19.31 -6.13
CA THR A 115 -4.27 20.42 -6.17
C THR A 115 -3.73 21.69 -5.52
N SER A 116 -2.97 21.56 -4.44
CA SER A 116 -2.39 22.71 -3.72
C SER A 116 -1.19 23.32 -4.43
N MET A 117 -0.41 22.51 -5.18
CA MET A 117 0.82 22.94 -5.84
C MET A 117 0.62 23.50 -7.25
N VAL A 118 -0.47 23.09 -7.94
CA VAL A 118 -0.68 23.41 -9.35
C VAL A 118 -1.74 24.49 -9.51
N PRO A 119 -1.48 25.58 -10.30
CA PRO A 119 -2.46 26.62 -10.60
C PRO A 119 -3.73 26.06 -11.22
N LYS A 120 -4.87 26.68 -10.91
CA LYS A 120 -6.21 26.23 -11.38
C LYS A 120 -6.28 25.98 -12.88
N ALA A 121 -5.64 26.84 -13.67
CA ALA A 121 -5.66 26.78 -15.15
C ALA A 121 -4.94 25.53 -15.72
N SER A 122 -3.98 24.94 -15.00
CA SER A 122 -3.15 23.82 -15.46
C SER A 122 -3.32 22.54 -14.62
N ARG A 123 -4.33 22.48 -13.74
CA ARG A 123 -4.54 21.33 -12.85
C ARG A 123 -4.72 20.01 -13.58
N ALA A 124 -5.48 20.01 -14.69
CA ALA A 124 -5.68 18.79 -15.48
C ALA A 124 -4.35 18.23 -16.02
N THR A 125 -3.50 19.09 -16.56
CA THR A 125 -2.16 18.71 -17.03
C THR A 125 -1.27 18.26 -15.86
N GLY A 126 -1.32 18.96 -14.73
CA GLY A 126 -0.58 18.58 -13.51
C GLY A 126 -0.96 17.20 -13.00
N TYR A 127 -2.25 16.90 -12.94
CA TYR A 127 -2.73 15.56 -12.61
C TYR A 127 -2.28 14.51 -13.63
N GLY A 128 -2.37 14.80 -14.93
CA GLY A 128 -1.94 13.88 -15.97
C GLY A 128 -0.45 13.52 -15.87
N ILE A 129 0.42 14.50 -15.65
CA ILE A 129 1.87 14.27 -15.45
C ILE A 129 2.11 13.47 -14.17
N PHE A 130 1.44 13.82 -13.07
CA PHE A 130 1.57 13.13 -11.80
C PHE A 130 1.14 11.66 -11.91
N GLU A 131 -0.07 11.38 -12.41
CA GLU A 131 -0.62 10.03 -12.53
C GLU A 131 0.19 9.17 -13.52
N CYS A 132 0.66 9.74 -14.63
CA CYS A 132 1.54 9.05 -15.57
C CYS A 132 2.86 8.64 -14.88
N SER A 133 3.50 9.57 -14.18
CA SER A 133 4.74 9.29 -13.45
C SER A 133 4.52 8.26 -12.34
N PHE A 134 3.45 8.42 -11.56
CA PHE A 134 3.09 7.50 -10.50
C PHE A 134 2.84 6.09 -11.05
N GLY A 135 2.07 5.97 -12.14
CA GLY A 135 1.78 4.70 -12.79
C GLY A 135 3.01 3.99 -13.35
N ILE A 136 3.97 4.75 -13.95
CA ILE A 136 5.24 4.17 -14.42
C ILE A 136 6.04 3.59 -13.25
N PHE A 137 6.19 4.33 -12.14
CA PHE A 137 6.92 3.84 -10.98
C PHE A 137 6.20 2.69 -10.27
N TRP A 138 4.86 2.72 -10.23
CA TRP A 138 4.05 1.61 -9.73
C TRP A 138 4.26 0.35 -10.57
N PHE A 139 4.19 0.47 -11.90
CA PHE A 139 4.43 -0.66 -12.82
C PHE A 139 5.82 -1.26 -12.64
N LEU A 140 6.88 -0.42 -12.63
CA LEU A 140 8.26 -0.89 -12.46
C LEU A 140 8.46 -1.56 -11.09
N GLY A 141 7.85 -1.00 -10.05
CA GLY A 141 7.87 -1.56 -8.71
C GLY A 141 7.15 -2.92 -8.64
N SER A 142 5.93 -3.00 -9.15
CA SER A 142 5.14 -4.24 -9.19
C SER A 142 5.84 -5.33 -9.98
N TRP A 143 6.44 -4.98 -11.13
CA TRP A 143 7.23 -5.92 -11.92
C TRP A 143 8.44 -6.45 -11.14
N LEU A 144 9.23 -5.56 -10.53
CA LEU A 144 10.39 -5.96 -9.74
C LEU A 144 10.00 -6.81 -8.53
N LEU A 145 8.97 -6.38 -7.79
CA LEU A 145 8.48 -7.10 -6.60
C LEU A 145 7.88 -8.46 -6.98
N GLY A 146 7.23 -8.56 -8.15
CA GLY A 146 6.77 -9.85 -8.70
C GLY A 146 7.92 -10.80 -9.01
N VAL A 147 8.98 -10.32 -9.66
CA VAL A 147 10.19 -11.13 -9.91
C VAL A 147 10.86 -11.54 -8.60
N LEU A 148 10.96 -10.62 -7.63
CA LEU A 148 11.54 -10.92 -6.32
C LEU A 148 10.68 -11.93 -5.53
N TYR A 149 9.38 -11.92 -5.70
CA TYR A 149 8.49 -12.89 -5.06
C TYR A 149 8.85 -14.33 -5.45
N ASP A 150 9.15 -14.57 -6.72
CA ASP A 150 9.52 -15.92 -7.21
C ASP A 150 10.95 -16.32 -6.80
N VAL A 151 11.85 -15.35 -6.58
CA VAL A 151 13.24 -15.60 -6.18
C VAL A 151 13.40 -15.68 -4.65
N SER A 152 12.85 -14.71 -3.92
CA SER A 152 13.01 -14.61 -2.47
C SER A 152 11.97 -13.68 -1.87
N VAL A 153 10.94 -14.24 -1.24
CA VAL A 153 9.92 -13.47 -0.52
C VAL A 153 10.51 -12.53 0.55
N PRO A 154 11.52 -12.95 1.36
CA PRO A 154 12.16 -12.03 2.31
C PRO A 154 12.83 -10.83 1.64
N ALA A 155 13.47 -11.02 0.47
CA ALA A 155 14.09 -9.93 -0.28
C ALA A 155 13.03 -8.97 -0.83
N MET A 156 11.93 -9.48 -1.36
CA MET A 156 10.79 -8.69 -1.81
C MET A 156 10.22 -7.81 -0.67
N VAL A 157 9.97 -8.42 0.50
CA VAL A 157 9.48 -7.70 1.68
C VAL A 157 10.46 -6.61 2.11
N ALA A 158 11.76 -6.92 2.14
CA ALA A 158 12.79 -5.93 2.50
C ALA A 158 12.81 -4.75 1.51
N VAL A 159 12.78 -5.01 0.20
CA VAL A 159 12.74 -3.97 -0.83
C VAL A 159 11.48 -3.11 -0.69
N SER A 160 10.32 -3.72 -0.48
CA SER A 160 9.06 -3.02 -0.27
C SER A 160 9.14 -2.07 0.93
N VAL A 161 9.51 -2.58 2.10
CA VAL A 161 9.59 -1.78 3.34
C VAL A 161 10.62 -0.66 3.23
N VAL A 162 11.83 -0.99 2.74
CA VAL A 162 12.92 -0.01 2.60
C VAL A 162 12.55 1.10 1.62
N SER A 163 11.95 0.77 0.47
CA SER A 163 11.53 1.77 -0.53
C SER A 163 10.46 2.71 0.02
N GLN A 164 9.50 2.20 0.77
CA GLN A 164 8.46 3.02 1.41
C GLN A 164 9.06 3.93 2.50
N LEU A 165 9.90 3.39 3.37
CA LEU A 165 10.55 4.18 4.41
C LEU A 165 11.53 5.22 3.85
N ALA A 166 12.21 4.92 2.73
CA ALA A 166 13.08 5.85 2.02
C ALA A 166 12.31 7.04 1.40
N ALA A 167 10.99 6.96 1.24
CA ALA A 167 10.18 8.10 0.84
C ALA A 167 10.01 9.15 1.96
N ILE A 168 10.11 8.75 3.24
CA ILE A 168 9.87 9.63 4.39
C ILE A 168 10.83 10.83 4.43
N PRO A 169 12.16 10.67 4.31
CA PRO A 169 13.07 11.83 4.30
C PRO A 169 12.78 12.79 3.14
N LEU A 170 12.29 12.29 2.00
CA LEU A 170 11.89 13.14 0.88
C LEU A 170 10.63 13.96 1.20
N TYR A 171 9.66 13.37 1.91
CA TYR A 171 8.48 14.10 2.39
C TYR A 171 8.88 15.20 3.37
N ILE A 172 9.80 14.92 4.31
CA ILE A 172 10.30 15.90 5.29
C ILE A 172 11.08 16.99 4.58
N ALA A 173 11.90 16.67 3.59
CA ALA A 173 12.66 17.65 2.83
C ALA A 173 11.74 18.58 2.02
N SER A 174 10.67 18.04 1.43
CA SER A 174 9.69 18.84 0.67
C SER A 174 8.94 19.85 1.54
N GLN A 175 8.72 19.54 2.82
CA GLN A 175 8.08 20.47 3.75
C GLN A 175 8.93 21.73 4.00
N LYS A 176 10.25 21.55 4.17
CA LYS A 176 11.19 22.67 4.44
C LYS A 176 11.34 23.63 3.27
N LEU A 177 10.94 23.22 2.07
CA LEU A 177 10.97 24.06 0.87
C LEU A 177 9.71 24.96 0.74
N HIS A 178 8.67 24.67 1.53
CA HIS A 178 7.39 25.39 1.51
C HIS A 178 7.13 26.20 2.79
N GLU A 179 8.00 26.12 3.80
CA GLU A 179 8.08 27.02 4.96
C GLU A 179 9.01 28.21 4.67
#